data_bb8d943d861619e4804790fb510596c7
#
_entry.id   bb8d943d861619e4804790fb510596c7
#
_cell.length_a   1.000
_cell.length_b   1.000
_cell.length_c   1.000
_cell.angle_alpha   90.00
_cell.angle_beta   90.00
_cell.angle_gamma   90.00
#
_symmetry.space_group_name_H-M   'P 1'
#
loop_
_entity.id
_entity.type
_entity.pdbx_description
1 polymer ?
#
loop_
_entity_poly.entity_id
_entity_poly.type
_entity_poly.pdbx_seq_one_letter_code
_entity_poly.pdbx_strand_id
1 'polypeptide(L)'
;MSVRNLLDDLDWDAIIDHYHERVGVHETLLSFFNGDDLVKFSNLLVGVSDVHGNYSARDHNLGPRILKENPNSRRRLHDVASQFLELDNARKVPAIIRGAGMKYFQIGVGSEASCMLNPTVCWITNTRTVWAHLVLKHGGNVSRANDELELYHDGDRDSEMAYENWRVIHREMVVNLDEMTRISMEYVDGDALEREGLNYLWSDAISSALYDAN
;
A
#
# COMPACT_ATOMS: atom_id res chain seq x y z
N MET A 1 -7.32 -12.89 -20.65
CA MET A 1 -7.07 -13.83 -19.53
C MET A 1 -8.04 -13.46 -18.41
N SER A 2 -8.60 -14.39 -17.67
CA SER A 2 -9.46 -14.05 -16.52
C SER A 2 -8.59 -13.76 -15.29
N VAL A 3 -9.12 -13.04 -14.29
CA VAL A 3 -8.46 -12.85 -12.99
C VAL A 3 -8.03 -14.19 -12.39
N ARG A 4 -8.88 -15.20 -12.46
CA ARG A 4 -8.62 -16.57 -11.98
C ARG A 4 -7.32 -17.13 -12.54
N ASN A 5 -7.13 -17.05 -13.86
CA ASN A 5 -5.91 -17.60 -14.51
C ASN A 5 -4.61 -16.91 -14.05
N LEU A 6 -4.70 -15.68 -13.55
CA LEU A 6 -3.54 -14.97 -12.98
C LEU A 6 -3.23 -15.43 -11.56
N LEU A 7 -4.24 -15.95 -10.86
CA LEU A 7 -4.14 -16.37 -9.46
C LEU A 7 -3.85 -17.88 -9.32
N ASP A 8 -4.09 -18.69 -10.39
CA ASP A 8 -3.99 -20.14 -10.34
C ASP A 8 -2.59 -20.67 -9.97
N ASP A 9 -1.54 -19.97 -10.39
CA ASP A 9 -0.14 -20.40 -10.23
C ASP A 9 0.58 -19.72 -9.05
N LEU A 10 -0.13 -18.97 -8.20
CA LEU A 10 0.48 -18.28 -7.06
C LEU A 10 0.73 -19.23 -5.88
N ASP A 11 1.80 -18.96 -5.13
CA ASP A 11 2.11 -19.63 -3.86
C ASP A 11 1.25 -19.04 -2.73
N TRP A 12 0.10 -19.66 -2.49
CA TRP A 12 -0.88 -19.18 -1.51
C TRP A 12 -0.37 -19.27 -0.08
N ASP A 13 0.47 -20.25 0.26
CA ASP A 13 1.05 -20.35 1.61
C ASP A 13 1.97 -19.14 1.86
N ALA A 14 2.83 -18.80 0.90
CA ALA A 14 3.69 -17.62 1.02
C ALA A 14 2.89 -16.30 1.07
N ILE A 15 1.75 -16.21 0.37
CA ILE A 15 0.85 -15.04 0.42
C ILE A 15 0.21 -14.90 1.81
N ILE A 16 -0.24 -16.01 2.39
CA ILE A 16 -0.82 -16.05 3.74
C ILE A 16 0.22 -15.62 4.77
N ASP A 17 1.44 -16.14 4.69
CA ASP A 17 2.54 -15.76 5.59
C ASP A 17 2.83 -14.25 5.50
N HIS A 18 2.95 -13.72 4.29
CA HIS A 18 3.16 -12.29 4.07
C HIS A 18 2.00 -11.44 4.61
N TYR A 19 0.76 -11.87 4.43
CA TYR A 19 -0.41 -11.22 5.00
C TYR A 19 -0.34 -11.16 6.53
N HIS A 20 0.02 -12.27 7.20
CA HIS A 20 0.14 -12.31 8.65
C HIS A 20 1.25 -11.39 9.17
N GLU A 21 2.38 -11.29 8.46
CA GLU A 21 3.42 -10.32 8.79
C GLU A 21 2.88 -8.88 8.75
N ARG A 22 2.11 -8.53 7.71
CA ARG A 22 1.49 -7.20 7.59
C ARG A 22 0.46 -6.92 8.66
N VAL A 23 -0.33 -7.92 9.05
CA VAL A 23 -1.25 -7.82 10.19
C VAL A 23 -0.47 -7.53 11.49
N GLY A 24 0.63 -8.22 11.73
CA GLY A 24 1.50 -7.96 12.89
C GLY A 24 2.08 -6.54 12.90
N VAL A 25 2.46 -6.01 11.73
CA VAL A 25 2.91 -4.62 11.58
C VAL A 25 1.78 -3.64 11.88
N HIS A 26 0.58 -3.87 11.35
CA HIS A 26 -0.62 -3.07 11.64
C HIS A 26 -0.89 -2.96 13.14
N GLU A 27 -0.93 -4.10 13.85
CA GLU A 27 -1.16 -4.15 15.29
C GLU A 27 -0.09 -3.40 16.09
N THR A 28 1.17 -3.59 15.70
CA THR A 28 2.31 -2.93 16.33
C THR A 28 2.24 -1.40 16.12
N LEU A 29 1.86 -0.95 14.92
CA LEU A 29 1.66 0.48 14.64
C LEU A 29 0.57 1.08 15.51
N LEU A 30 -0.59 0.40 15.62
CA LEU A 30 -1.69 0.87 16.48
C LEU A 30 -1.29 0.90 17.95
N SER A 31 -0.52 -0.08 18.41
CA SER A 31 0.02 -0.11 19.78
C SER A 31 0.93 1.09 20.05
N PHE A 32 1.86 1.41 19.14
CA PHE A 32 2.75 2.57 19.28
C PHE A 32 2.00 3.90 19.19
N PHE A 33 1.01 4.00 18.30
CA PHE A 33 0.16 5.19 18.15
C PHE A 33 -0.61 5.47 19.43
N ASN A 34 -1.31 4.47 19.98
CA ASN A 34 -2.10 4.58 21.20
C ASN A 34 -1.23 4.77 22.46
N GLY A 35 0.01 4.29 22.44
CA GLY A 35 0.98 4.45 23.52
C GLY A 35 1.79 5.75 23.47
N ASP A 36 1.49 6.66 22.54
CA ASP A 36 2.18 7.94 22.35
C ASP A 36 3.71 7.81 22.10
N ASP A 37 4.17 6.63 21.64
CA ASP A 37 5.59 6.41 21.31
C ASP A 37 5.90 6.91 19.92
N LEU A 38 6.03 8.24 19.79
CA LEU A 38 6.27 8.91 18.52
C LEU A 38 7.51 8.40 17.78
N VAL A 39 8.54 7.93 18.49
CA VAL A 39 9.78 7.46 17.86
C VAL A 39 9.57 6.11 17.23
N LYS A 40 9.06 5.13 17.98
CA LYS A 40 8.81 3.79 17.44
C LYS A 40 7.73 3.84 16.36
N PHE A 41 6.64 4.56 16.63
CA PHE A 41 5.55 4.76 15.68
C PHE A 41 6.08 5.29 14.34
N SER A 42 6.77 6.45 14.34
CA SER A 42 7.22 7.06 13.09
C SER A 42 8.26 6.23 12.35
N ASN A 43 9.15 5.53 13.07
CA ASN A 43 10.13 4.65 12.44
C ASN A 43 9.45 3.47 11.74
N LEU A 44 8.44 2.88 12.36
CA LEU A 44 7.70 1.76 11.76
C LEU A 44 6.79 2.24 10.61
N LEU A 45 6.09 3.36 10.79
CA LEU A 45 5.16 3.90 9.79
C LEU A 45 5.82 4.17 8.43
N VAL A 46 7.10 4.53 8.43
CA VAL A 46 7.87 4.76 7.19
C VAL A 46 8.89 3.65 6.90
N GLY A 47 8.72 2.47 7.47
CA GLY A 47 9.48 1.26 7.19
C GLY A 47 10.93 1.23 7.71
N VAL A 48 11.35 2.18 8.57
CA VAL A 48 12.73 2.22 9.10
C VAL A 48 13.02 1.07 10.06
N SER A 49 12.05 0.70 10.89
CA SER A 49 12.17 -0.40 11.85
C SER A 49 11.41 -1.67 11.44
N ASP A 50 10.91 -1.71 10.23
CA ASP A 50 10.30 -2.92 9.68
C ASP A 50 11.38 -3.96 9.36
N VAL A 51 11.31 -5.12 10.03
CA VAL A 51 12.29 -6.20 9.89
C VAL A 51 11.97 -7.16 8.76
N HIS A 52 10.72 -7.21 8.32
CA HIS A 52 10.23 -8.14 7.30
C HIS A 52 10.36 -7.58 5.88
N GLY A 53 10.61 -6.29 5.72
CA GLY A 53 10.71 -5.66 4.39
C GLY A 53 9.35 -5.34 3.76
N ASN A 54 8.33 -5.18 4.59
CA ASN A 54 6.95 -4.97 4.16
C ASN A 54 6.65 -3.59 3.53
N TYR A 55 7.62 -2.67 3.57
CA TYR A 55 7.44 -1.33 3.05
C TYR A 55 8.26 -1.07 1.80
N SER A 56 7.61 -0.64 0.71
CA SER A 56 8.26 -0.23 -0.54
C SER A 56 9.22 0.96 -0.36
N ALA A 57 8.98 1.80 0.64
CA ALA A 57 9.87 2.89 1.02
C ALA A 57 11.30 2.43 1.36
N ARG A 58 11.48 1.17 1.76
CA ARG A 58 12.78 0.59 2.10
C ARG A 58 13.69 0.45 0.87
N ASP A 59 13.15 0.00 -0.26
CA ASP A 59 13.91 -0.22 -1.50
C ASP A 59 14.62 1.04 -1.99
N HIS A 60 14.04 2.22 -1.70
CA HIS A 60 14.58 3.53 -2.08
C HIS A 60 15.15 4.33 -0.92
N ASN A 61 15.29 3.70 0.27
CA ASN A 61 15.76 4.36 1.50
C ASN A 61 15.00 5.66 1.82
N LEU A 62 13.69 5.69 1.58
CA LEU A 62 12.85 6.88 1.74
C LEU A 62 12.53 7.17 3.21
N GLY A 63 12.32 6.14 4.04
CA GLY A 63 11.99 6.32 5.45
C GLY A 63 12.97 7.21 6.21
N PRO A 64 14.28 6.92 6.21
CA PRO A 64 15.28 7.80 6.85
C PRO A 64 15.28 9.22 6.30
N ARG A 65 15.05 9.40 4.99
CA ARG A 65 14.97 10.72 4.35
C ARG A 65 13.73 11.49 4.80
N ILE A 66 12.56 10.84 4.88
CA ILE A 66 11.34 11.45 5.41
C ILE A 66 11.57 11.95 6.83
N LEU A 67 12.19 11.14 7.69
CA LEU A 67 12.44 11.51 9.08
C LEU A 67 13.46 12.63 9.23
N LYS A 68 14.50 12.68 8.38
CA LYS A 68 15.62 13.62 8.50
C LYS A 68 15.35 14.96 7.80
N GLU A 69 14.73 14.93 6.62
CA GLU A 69 14.65 16.12 5.76
C GLU A 69 13.39 16.96 5.98
N ASN A 70 12.47 16.49 6.83
CA ASN A 70 11.26 17.24 7.19
C ASN A 70 11.33 17.73 8.63
N PRO A 71 11.17 19.05 8.88
CA PRO A 71 11.10 19.56 10.24
C PRO A 71 9.89 18.98 10.98
N ASN A 72 10.11 18.61 12.25
CA ASN A 72 9.07 17.98 13.10
C ASN A 72 8.40 16.74 12.49
N SER A 73 9.16 15.98 11.66
CA SER A 73 8.63 14.85 10.88
C SER A 73 7.79 13.88 11.71
N ARG A 74 8.24 13.49 12.90
CA ARG A 74 7.53 12.53 13.76
C ARG A 74 6.15 13.03 14.18
N ARG A 75 6.06 14.30 14.58
CA ARG A 75 4.77 14.89 14.95
C ARG A 75 3.83 15.00 13.74
N ARG A 76 4.36 15.46 12.61
CA ARG A 76 3.59 15.56 11.36
C ARG A 76 3.09 14.21 10.88
N LEU A 77 3.91 13.15 10.97
CA LEU A 77 3.48 11.79 10.65
C LEU A 77 2.36 11.31 11.60
N HIS A 78 2.46 11.64 12.88
CA HIS A 78 1.41 11.31 13.84
C HIS A 78 0.10 12.07 13.53
N ASP A 79 0.18 13.35 13.18
CA ASP A 79 -0.98 14.16 12.83
C ASP A 79 -1.66 13.66 11.52
N VAL A 80 -0.85 13.19 10.55
CA VAL A 80 -1.35 12.53 9.33
C VAL A 80 -1.99 11.18 9.65
N ALA A 81 -1.36 10.39 10.53
CA ALA A 81 -1.89 9.10 10.95
C ALA A 81 -3.24 9.22 11.63
N SER A 82 -3.44 10.24 12.48
CA SER A 82 -4.75 10.54 13.09
C SER A 82 -5.83 10.74 12.02
N GLN A 83 -5.50 11.48 10.94
CA GLN A 83 -6.43 11.68 9.83
C GLN A 83 -6.74 10.39 9.07
N PHE A 84 -5.73 9.51 8.87
CA PHE A 84 -5.94 8.22 8.20
C PHE A 84 -6.84 7.28 9.01
N LEU A 85 -6.68 7.26 10.34
CA LEU A 85 -7.50 6.44 11.24
C LEU A 85 -8.98 6.88 11.25
N GLU A 86 -9.26 8.16 11.03
CA GLU A 86 -10.61 8.73 10.98
C GLU A 86 -11.27 8.62 9.60
N LEU A 87 -10.57 8.09 8.59
CA LEU A 87 -11.13 8.01 7.23
C LEU A 87 -12.26 6.98 7.13
N ASP A 88 -13.31 7.42 6.47
CA ASP A 88 -14.42 6.60 5.96
C ASP A 88 -14.34 6.35 4.44
N ASN A 89 -13.38 7.01 3.77
CA ASN A 89 -13.24 6.96 2.31
C ASN A 89 -11.77 7.22 1.91
N ALA A 90 -11.13 6.19 1.38
CA ALA A 90 -9.72 6.24 0.95
C ALA A 90 -9.44 7.22 -0.20
N ARG A 91 -10.44 7.66 -0.95
CA ARG A 91 -10.26 8.69 -2.00
C ARG A 91 -9.72 10.01 -1.45
N LYS A 92 -9.79 10.22 -0.12
CA LYS A 92 -9.23 11.39 0.57
C LYS A 92 -7.73 11.24 0.86
N VAL A 93 -7.16 10.02 0.83
CA VAL A 93 -5.76 9.73 1.14
C VAL A 93 -4.77 10.60 0.36
N PRO A 94 -4.86 10.73 -0.99
CA PRO A 94 -3.93 11.58 -1.73
C PRO A 94 -3.96 13.05 -1.30
N ALA A 95 -5.14 13.58 -0.96
CA ALA A 95 -5.28 14.97 -0.51
C ALA A 95 -4.64 15.20 0.87
N ILE A 96 -4.78 14.25 1.80
CA ILE A 96 -4.13 14.30 3.12
C ILE A 96 -2.61 14.27 2.96
N ILE A 97 -2.08 13.36 2.14
CA ILE A 97 -0.64 13.24 1.87
C ILE A 97 -0.11 14.55 1.29
N ARG A 98 -0.78 15.11 0.29
CA ARG A 98 -0.40 16.39 -0.31
C ARG A 98 -0.47 17.53 0.69
N GLY A 99 -1.54 17.60 1.50
CA GLY A 99 -1.71 18.61 2.55
C GLY A 99 -0.63 18.54 3.64
N ALA A 100 -0.08 17.35 3.89
CA ALA A 100 1.05 17.17 4.78
C ALA A 100 2.31 17.88 4.27
N GLY A 101 2.50 18.01 2.95
CA GLY A 101 3.61 18.74 2.33
C GLY A 101 5.00 18.21 2.76
N MET A 102 5.13 16.91 2.98
CA MET A 102 6.37 16.29 3.44
C MET A 102 7.17 15.75 2.26
N LYS A 103 8.45 16.11 2.17
CA LYS A 103 9.37 15.56 1.16
C LYS A 103 9.41 14.03 1.28
N TYR A 104 9.37 13.34 0.14
CA TYR A 104 9.42 11.88 0.00
C TYR A 104 8.21 11.10 0.56
N PHE A 105 7.30 11.78 1.26
CA PHE A 105 6.05 11.19 1.72
C PHE A 105 4.95 11.44 0.68
N GLN A 106 5.13 10.84 -0.49
CA GLN A 106 4.22 10.92 -1.63
C GLN A 106 3.20 9.78 -1.61
N ILE A 107 2.34 9.68 -2.63
CA ILE A 107 1.20 8.75 -2.64
C ILE A 107 1.66 7.29 -2.42
N GLY A 108 2.78 6.85 -3.01
CA GLY A 108 3.29 5.50 -2.81
C GLY A 108 3.50 5.19 -1.32
N VAL A 109 4.33 5.97 -0.64
CA VAL A 109 4.63 5.77 0.80
C VAL A 109 3.43 6.11 1.69
N GLY A 110 2.73 7.19 1.37
CA GLY A 110 1.62 7.67 2.21
C GLY A 110 0.40 6.76 2.15
N SER A 111 0.10 6.16 0.98
CA SER A 111 -1.00 5.20 0.88
C SER A 111 -0.68 3.88 1.60
N GLU A 112 0.57 3.44 1.56
CA GLU A 112 1.04 2.29 2.33
C GLU A 112 0.89 2.54 3.83
N ALA A 113 1.31 3.72 4.32
CA ALA A 113 1.09 4.14 5.70
C ALA A 113 -0.41 4.19 6.06
N SER A 114 -1.27 4.70 5.17
CA SER A 114 -2.71 4.78 5.40
C SER A 114 -3.36 3.38 5.48
N CYS A 115 -2.95 2.46 4.61
CA CYS A 115 -3.43 1.08 4.62
C CYS A 115 -2.98 0.35 5.88
N MET A 116 -1.72 0.53 6.31
CA MET A 116 -1.21 -0.06 7.55
C MET A 116 -1.93 0.43 8.80
N LEU A 117 -2.55 1.61 8.77
CA LEU A 117 -3.33 2.17 9.89
C LEU A 117 -4.82 1.84 9.80
N ASN A 118 -5.40 1.84 8.60
CA ASN A 118 -6.82 1.66 8.37
C ASN A 118 -7.08 0.74 7.16
N PRO A 119 -6.73 -0.55 7.28
CA PRO A 119 -6.77 -1.51 6.17
C PRO A 119 -8.18 -1.94 5.74
N THR A 120 -9.20 -1.56 6.49
CA THR A 120 -10.61 -1.79 6.10
C THR A 120 -11.12 -0.77 5.09
N VAL A 121 -10.48 0.41 5.04
CA VAL A 121 -10.90 1.54 4.20
C VAL A 121 -9.84 1.91 3.17
N CYS A 122 -8.56 1.89 3.56
CA CYS A 122 -7.46 2.42 2.77
C CYS A 122 -6.69 1.30 2.06
N TRP A 123 -6.47 1.45 0.76
CA TRP A 123 -5.63 0.57 -0.04
C TRP A 123 -4.29 1.21 -0.40
N ILE A 124 -3.33 0.37 -0.72
CA ILE A 124 -1.98 0.77 -1.13
C ILE A 124 -1.98 1.16 -2.60
N THR A 125 -1.22 2.20 -2.93
CA THR A 125 -0.98 2.66 -4.31
C THR A 125 0.52 2.84 -4.51
N ASN A 126 1.22 1.74 -4.52
CA ASN A 126 2.64 1.64 -4.87
C ASN A 126 2.83 0.93 -6.22
N THR A 127 4.06 0.76 -6.66
CA THR A 127 4.38 0.11 -7.93
C THR A 127 3.72 -1.26 -8.08
N ARG A 128 3.76 -2.11 -7.04
CA ARG A 128 3.25 -3.50 -7.08
C ARG A 128 1.74 -3.54 -7.23
N THR A 129 1.01 -2.79 -6.40
CA THR A 129 -0.46 -2.75 -6.45
C THR A 129 -0.98 -2.05 -7.69
N VAL A 130 -0.31 -1.00 -8.17
CA VAL A 130 -0.65 -0.35 -9.44
C VAL A 130 -0.42 -1.31 -10.60
N TRP A 131 0.70 -2.03 -10.62
CA TRP A 131 0.98 -3.02 -11.65
C TRP A 131 -0.06 -4.14 -11.67
N ALA A 132 -0.43 -4.70 -10.51
CA ALA A 132 -1.48 -5.70 -10.41
C ALA A 132 -2.81 -5.18 -10.97
N HIS A 133 -3.20 -3.94 -10.61
CA HIS A 133 -4.36 -3.29 -11.20
C HIS A 133 -4.26 -3.20 -12.73
N LEU A 134 -3.11 -2.79 -13.27
CA LEU A 134 -2.91 -2.63 -14.71
C LEU A 134 -2.96 -3.98 -15.46
N VAL A 135 -2.40 -5.03 -14.89
CA VAL A 135 -2.52 -6.39 -15.46
C VAL A 135 -3.98 -6.81 -15.55
N LEU A 136 -4.76 -6.60 -14.50
CA LEU A 136 -6.20 -6.88 -14.50
C LEU A 136 -6.95 -6.01 -15.50
N LYS A 137 -6.68 -4.71 -15.55
CA LYS A 137 -7.25 -3.74 -16.50
C LYS A 137 -7.00 -4.16 -17.96
N HIS A 138 -5.84 -4.74 -18.25
CA HIS A 138 -5.47 -5.20 -19.59
C HIS A 138 -5.77 -6.69 -19.83
N GLY A 139 -6.62 -7.31 -19.01
CA GLY A 139 -7.05 -8.70 -19.19
C GLY A 139 -5.91 -9.71 -19.15
N GLY A 140 -4.88 -9.46 -18.32
CA GLY A 140 -3.70 -10.30 -18.16
C GLY A 140 -2.58 -10.02 -19.16
N ASN A 141 -2.62 -8.92 -19.88
CA ASN A 141 -1.55 -8.52 -20.81
C ASN A 141 -0.44 -7.79 -20.06
N VAL A 142 0.56 -8.55 -19.60
CA VAL A 142 1.72 -8.04 -18.84
C VAL A 142 2.50 -6.97 -19.61
N SER A 143 2.72 -7.13 -20.93
CA SER A 143 3.44 -6.11 -21.71
C SER A 143 2.73 -4.76 -21.68
N ARG A 144 1.41 -4.75 -21.87
CA ARG A 144 0.64 -3.50 -21.79
C ARG A 144 0.61 -2.90 -20.39
N ALA A 145 0.59 -3.76 -19.37
CA ALA A 145 0.66 -3.28 -17.99
C ALA A 145 2.00 -2.61 -17.70
N ASN A 146 3.11 -3.19 -18.17
CA ASN A 146 4.45 -2.61 -18.05
C ASN A 146 4.56 -1.28 -18.80
N ASP A 147 4.11 -1.23 -20.06
CA ASP A 147 4.13 -0.01 -20.87
C ASP A 147 3.33 1.13 -20.20
N GLU A 148 2.18 0.81 -19.61
CA GLU A 148 1.38 1.82 -18.92
C GLU A 148 2.00 2.21 -17.57
N LEU A 149 2.59 1.25 -16.83
CA LEU A 149 3.27 1.54 -15.56
C LEU A 149 4.42 2.53 -15.73
N GLU A 150 5.18 2.43 -16.83
CA GLU A 150 6.27 3.36 -17.13
C GLU A 150 5.78 4.81 -17.17
N LEU A 151 4.56 5.08 -17.65
CA LEU A 151 3.99 6.43 -17.70
C LEU A 151 3.79 7.04 -16.31
N TYR A 152 3.63 6.22 -15.27
CA TYR A 152 3.52 6.70 -13.87
C TYR A 152 4.89 6.98 -13.24
N HIS A 153 5.96 6.48 -13.84
CA HIS A 153 7.34 6.70 -13.37
C HIS A 153 8.10 7.75 -14.20
N ASP A 154 7.55 8.15 -15.35
CA ASP A 154 8.16 9.15 -16.21
C ASP A 154 8.01 10.57 -15.65
N GLY A 155 9.07 11.36 -15.78
CA GLY A 155 9.06 12.77 -15.45
C GLY A 155 9.40 13.13 -14.02
N ASP A 156 9.18 14.39 -13.67
CA ASP A 156 9.43 14.94 -12.34
C ASP A 156 8.36 14.46 -11.37
N ARG A 157 8.76 13.60 -10.42
CA ARG A 157 7.89 13.00 -9.40
C ARG A 157 7.24 14.02 -8.46
N ASP A 158 7.81 15.20 -8.35
CA ASP A 158 7.28 16.29 -7.53
C ASP A 158 6.34 17.23 -8.31
N SER A 159 6.12 16.95 -9.60
CA SER A 159 5.24 17.75 -10.44
C SER A 159 3.77 17.59 -10.11
N GLU A 160 2.97 18.61 -10.41
CA GLU A 160 1.52 18.57 -10.33
C GLU A 160 0.92 17.44 -11.18
N MET A 161 1.49 17.21 -12.36
CA MET A 161 1.04 16.16 -13.27
C MET A 161 1.26 14.78 -12.67
N ALA A 162 2.42 14.52 -12.08
CA ALA A 162 2.69 13.25 -11.40
C ALA A 162 1.68 13.02 -10.26
N TYR A 163 1.43 14.02 -9.43
CA TYR A 163 0.43 13.92 -8.37
C TYR A 163 -0.96 13.58 -8.92
N GLU A 164 -1.42 14.27 -9.97
CA GLU A 164 -2.73 14.02 -10.56
C GLU A 164 -2.84 12.61 -11.17
N ASN A 165 -1.81 12.13 -11.84
CA ASN A 165 -1.76 10.77 -12.37
C ASN A 165 -1.90 9.73 -11.26
N TRP A 166 -1.10 9.86 -10.19
CA TRP A 166 -1.18 8.95 -9.04
C TRP A 166 -2.51 9.06 -8.29
N ARG A 167 -3.10 10.24 -8.19
CA ARG A 167 -4.41 10.45 -7.60
C ARG A 167 -5.53 9.78 -8.40
N VAL A 168 -5.45 9.84 -9.72
CA VAL A 168 -6.42 9.19 -10.61
C VAL A 168 -6.34 7.68 -10.49
N ILE A 169 -5.12 7.09 -10.62
CA ILE A 169 -4.95 5.65 -10.52
C ILE A 169 -5.35 5.13 -9.14
N HIS A 170 -5.00 5.85 -8.07
CA HIS A 170 -5.43 5.51 -6.70
C HIS A 170 -6.94 5.32 -6.62
N ARG A 171 -7.72 6.19 -7.25
CA ARG A 171 -9.19 6.10 -7.25
C ARG A 171 -9.72 4.97 -8.12
N GLU A 172 -9.05 4.68 -9.25
CA GLU A 172 -9.55 3.73 -10.25
C GLU A 172 -9.26 2.28 -9.88
N MET A 173 -8.13 2.03 -9.21
CA MET A 173 -7.65 0.67 -8.97
C MET A 173 -8.52 -0.15 -8.01
N VAL A 174 -9.28 0.50 -7.13
CA VAL A 174 -10.06 -0.18 -6.08
C VAL A 174 -10.96 -1.28 -6.63
N VAL A 175 -11.61 -1.06 -7.77
CA VAL A 175 -12.52 -2.04 -8.39
C VAL A 175 -11.80 -3.35 -8.72
N ASN A 176 -10.59 -3.26 -9.23
CA ASN A 176 -9.78 -4.45 -9.56
C ASN A 176 -9.19 -5.10 -8.30
N LEU A 177 -8.82 -4.30 -7.30
CA LEU A 177 -8.35 -4.84 -6.01
C LEU A 177 -9.46 -5.60 -5.29
N ASP A 178 -10.68 -5.05 -5.25
CA ASP A 178 -11.84 -5.69 -4.65
C ASP A 178 -12.20 -7.00 -5.38
N GLU A 179 -12.17 -7.00 -6.72
CA GLU A 179 -12.45 -8.20 -7.51
C GLU A 179 -11.36 -9.27 -7.30
N MET A 180 -10.09 -8.90 -7.27
CA MET A 180 -8.98 -9.80 -6.98
C MET A 180 -9.12 -10.40 -5.58
N THR A 181 -9.39 -9.58 -4.57
CA THR A 181 -9.64 -10.02 -3.20
C THR A 181 -10.81 -10.99 -3.12
N ARG A 182 -11.92 -10.68 -3.77
CA ARG A 182 -13.12 -11.55 -3.80
C ARG A 182 -12.84 -12.92 -4.43
N ILE A 183 -12.12 -12.95 -5.54
CA ILE A 183 -11.81 -14.22 -6.24
C ILE A 183 -10.77 -15.02 -5.44
N SER A 184 -9.80 -14.37 -4.81
CA SER A 184 -8.76 -15.05 -4.05
C SER A 184 -9.29 -15.89 -2.88
N MET A 185 -10.47 -15.54 -2.35
CA MET A 185 -11.14 -16.31 -1.30
C MET A 185 -11.54 -17.74 -1.74
N GLU A 186 -11.46 -18.05 -3.02
CA GLU A 186 -11.67 -19.42 -3.53
C GLU A 186 -10.43 -20.32 -3.41
N TYR A 187 -9.25 -19.71 -3.16
CA TYR A 187 -7.96 -20.40 -3.09
C TYR A 187 -7.47 -20.64 -1.65
N VAL A 188 -8.14 -20.05 -0.67
CA VAL A 188 -7.73 -20.14 0.73
C VAL A 188 -8.92 -20.56 1.60
N ASP A 189 -8.65 -21.32 2.66
CA ASP A 189 -9.66 -21.58 3.68
C ASP A 189 -9.97 -20.29 4.44
N GLY A 190 -11.26 -20.01 4.67
CA GLY A 190 -11.70 -18.79 5.33
C GLY A 190 -11.06 -18.55 6.72
N ASP A 191 -10.72 -19.63 7.40
CA ASP A 191 -10.04 -19.59 8.70
C ASP A 191 -8.55 -19.17 8.62
N ALA A 192 -7.95 -19.23 7.42
CA ALA A 192 -6.56 -18.78 7.20
C ALA A 192 -6.44 -17.24 7.27
N LEU A 193 -7.53 -16.53 7.04
CA LEU A 193 -7.60 -15.08 7.18
C LEU A 193 -8.23 -14.73 8.54
N GLU A 194 -7.44 -14.81 9.58
CA GLU A 194 -7.85 -14.74 11.00
C GLU A 194 -8.71 -13.52 11.40
N ARG A 195 -8.86 -12.51 10.54
CA ARG A 195 -9.60 -11.27 10.85
C ARG A 195 -10.43 -10.77 9.68
N GLU A 196 -11.72 -10.70 9.90
CA GLU A 196 -12.62 -9.93 9.04
C GLU A 196 -12.18 -8.45 8.99
N GLY A 197 -12.19 -7.87 7.78
CA GLY A 197 -12.03 -6.43 7.60
C GLY A 197 -10.61 -5.94 7.25
N LEU A 198 -9.60 -6.81 7.14
CA LEU A 198 -8.25 -6.41 6.70
C LEU A 198 -8.02 -6.61 5.19
N ASN A 199 -9.07 -6.40 4.40
CA ASN A 199 -9.12 -6.73 2.97
C ASN A 199 -8.00 -6.12 2.15
N TYR A 200 -7.58 -4.90 2.48
CA TYR A 200 -6.55 -4.23 1.68
C TYR A 200 -5.12 -4.61 2.05
N LEU A 201 -4.87 -5.17 3.23
CA LEU A 201 -3.61 -5.87 3.52
C LEU A 201 -3.53 -7.19 2.74
N TRP A 202 -4.66 -7.91 2.65
CA TRP A 202 -4.75 -9.12 1.84
C TRP A 202 -4.55 -8.83 0.35
N SER A 203 -5.25 -7.81 -0.17
CA SER A 203 -5.08 -7.33 -1.56
C SER A 203 -3.63 -6.95 -1.89
N ASP A 204 -2.91 -6.34 -0.95
CA ASP A 204 -1.51 -5.98 -1.13
C ASP A 204 -0.60 -7.21 -1.14
N ALA A 205 -0.84 -8.20 -0.27
CA ALA A 205 -0.09 -9.45 -0.26
C ALA A 205 -0.22 -10.19 -1.61
N ILE A 206 -1.43 -10.29 -2.16
CA ILE A 206 -1.66 -10.89 -3.48
C ILE A 206 -0.97 -10.07 -4.57
N SER A 207 -1.09 -8.74 -4.54
CA SER A 207 -0.47 -7.86 -5.54
C SER A 207 1.04 -8.00 -5.56
N SER A 208 1.66 -8.15 -4.38
CA SER A 208 3.09 -8.37 -4.24
C SER A 208 3.51 -9.70 -4.84
N ALA A 209 2.82 -10.79 -4.52
CA ALA A 209 3.09 -12.11 -5.08
C ALA A 209 2.91 -12.15 -6.60
N LEU A 210 1.84 -11.52 -7.10
CA LEU A 210 1.57 -11.45 -8.53
C LEU A 210 2.67 -10.65 -9.28
N TYR A 211 3.17 -9.57 -8.69
CA TYR A 211 4.26 -8.78 -9.24
C TYR A 211 5.58 -9.55 -9.26
N ASP A 212 5.89 -10.26 -8.19
CA ASP A 212 7.15 -11.00 -8.04
C ASP A 212 7.19 -12.27 -8.92
N ALA A 213 6.02 -12.80 -9.35
CA ALA A 213 5.89 -13.95 -10.23
C ALA A 213 6.06 -13.61 -11.73
N ASN A 214 6.10 -12.34 -12.14
CA ASN A 214 6.14 -11.87 -13.54
C ASN A 214 7.24 -10.86 -13.81
#